data_ca36218183ad5f2eb38948fd0a9517d1
#
_entry.id   ca36218183ad5f2eb38948fd0a9517d1
#
_cell.length_a   1.000
_cell.length_b   1.000
_cell.length_c   1.000
_cell.angle_alpha   90.00
_cell.angle_beta   90.00
_cell.angle_gamma   90.00
#
_symmetry.space_group_name_H-M   'P 1'
#
loop_
_entity.id
_entity.type
_entity.pdbx_description
1 polymer ?
#
loop_
_entity_poly.entity_id
_entity_poly.type
_entity_poly.pdbx_seq_one_letter_code
_entity_poly.pdbx_strand_id
1 'polypeptide(L)'
;MTAVMVSGALAGCGSGAGQKTETAATETAKAETAQTGVAAEVAKDETTAAESSVAATEVAEETEILVAAAASLKNAYEEELIPMFEAQYPGVTVKGTYDSSGKLQTQIEEGLEADVFMSAAKKQMKALDEEGMIDSDSIVDLLENKIVLIVPTGSDKGIQSFEDIVKADSIALGDPAIVPAGQYSEEALTNLGLWDQIQDKTSFGTNVTEVLNQVAAGSADAGIVYATDAASMADQVEVVAEAPEGSLKTRVIYPVAEVKDSANAEMAANFVEFLTTDEAMKVFEAYGFSKGE
;
A
#
# COMPACT_ATOMS: atom_id res chain seq x y z
N MET A 1 59.55 18.21 8.20
CA MET A 1 59.62 19.07 9.38
C MET A 1 58.17 19.55 9.64
N THR A 2 57.40 19.31 10.62
CA THR A 2 57.62 18.75 11.97
C THR A 2 56.25 18.18 12.40
N ALA A 3 56.24 16.97 12.91
CA ALA A 3 55.11 16.32 13.56
C ALA A 3 54.85 16.93 14.95
N VAL A 4 53.58 17.00 15.39
CA VAL A 4 53.26 16.93 16.81
C VAL A 4 52.03 16.06 17.00
N MET A 5 52.24 14.91 17.63
CA MET A 5 51.22 14.09 18.31
C MET A 5 50.97 14.68 19.71
N VAL A 6 49.73 14.67 20.18
CA VAL A 6 49.43 14.58 21.62
C VAL A 6 48.32 13.59 21.83
N SER A 7 48.68 12.50 22.49
CA SER A 7 47.78 11.52 23.11
C SER A 7 47.29 12.04 24.46
N GLY A 8 46.06 11.69 24.84
CA GLY A 8 45.52 11.93 26.17
C GLY A 8 44.38 10.96 26.46
N ALA A 9 44.71 9.80 27.00
CA ALA A 9 43.77 8.89 27.64
C ALA A 9 43.62 9.27 29.11
N LEU A 10 42.43 9.19 29.68
CA LEU A 10 42.21 8.88 31.09
C LEU A 10 40.83 8.26 31.32
N ALA A 11 40.93 7.13 31.95
CA ALA A 11 39.84 6.27 32.42
C ALA A 11 39.19 6.85 33.69
N GLY A 12 37.94 6.44 33.92
CA GLY A 12 37.22 6.68 35.17
C GLY A 12 36.11 5.66 35.36
N CYS A 13 36.41 4.59 36.10
CA CYS A 13 35.50 3.62 36.66
C CYS A 13 34.61 4.21 37.75
N GLY A 14 33.37 3.73 37.87
CA GLY A 14 32.49 4.01 39.01
C GLY A 14 31.38 2.99 39.10
N SER A 15 31.59 1.94 39.87
CA SER A 15 30.66 0.87 40.26
C SER A 15 29.67 1.30 41.33
N GLY A 16 28.53 0.57 41.40
CA GLY A 16 27.57 0.53 42.53
C GLY A 16 26.26 -0.05 42.04
N ALA A 17 25.99 -1.33 42.07
CA ALA A 17 25.63 -2.24 43.17
C ALA A 17 24.37 -1.75 43.91
N GLY A 18 23.27 -2.40 43.76
CA GLY A 18 22.70 -3.49 44.47
C GLY A 18 21.31 -3.17 44.98
N GLN A 19 20.28 -3.91 44.85
CA GLN A 19 19.62 -4.89 45.75
C GLN A 19 18.21 -5.12 45.21
N LYS A 20 17.76 -6.25 44.82
CA LYS A 20 17.19 -7.47 45.44
C LYS A 20 16.35 -7.24 46.69
N THR A 21 15.07 -7.60 46.59
CA THR A 21 14.26 -8.42 47.51
C THR A 21 12.97 -8.76 46.78
N GLU A 22 12.68 -9.94 46.37
CA GLU A 22 12.34 -11.19 47.08
C GLU A 22 11.02 -11.17 47.86
N THR A 23 10.13 -12.06 47.41
CA THR A 23 9.32 -13.14 48.05
C THR A 23 8.04 -12.68 48.74
N ALA A 24 6.88 -13.32 48.56
CA ALA A 24 6.39 -14.66 48.89
C ALA A 24 4.99 -14.76 48.31
N ALA A 25 4.50 -15.77 47.64
CA ALA A 25 4.19 -17.16 47.95
C ALA A 25 3.21 -17.37 49.13
N THR A 26 2.30 -18.28 48.86
CA THR A 26 1.42 -19.09 49.76
C THR A 26 -0.01 -18.53 49.89
N GLU A 27 -1.11 -19.27 49.87
CA GLU A 27 -1.32 -20.73 49.94
C GLU A 27 -2.81 -21.04 49.69
N THR A 28 -3.06 -22.11 49.05
CA THR A 28 -4.06 -23.16 49.16
C THR A 28 -5.16 -23.04 50.22
N ALA A 29 -6.42 -23.25 49.84
CA ALA A 29 -7.36 -24.01 50.68
C ALA A 29 -8.37 -24.78 49.83
N LYS A 30 -8.37 -26.05 50.06
CA LYS A 30 -9.16 -27.16 49.57
C LYS A 30 -10.16 -27.56 50.66
N ALA A 31 -11.42 -27.78 50.32
CA ALA A 31 -12.38 -28.65 51.04
C ALA A 31 -13.58 -28.85 50.11
N GLU A 32 -13.87 -29.90 49.54
CA GLU A 32 -14.26 -31.28 49.88
C GLU A 32 -15.60 -31.40 50.62
N THR A 33 -16.46 -32.22 49.97
CA THR A 33 -17.51 -33.13 50.39
C THR A 33 -18.86 -32.59 50.84
N ALA A 34 -20.01 -33.00 50.28
CA ALA A 34 -20.58 -34.32 50.52
C ALA A 34 -21.80 -34.61 49.63
N GLN A 35 -21.87 -35.85 49.29
CA GLN A 35 -22.90 -36.65 48.68
C GLN A 35 -24.14 -36.80 49.58
N THR A 36 -25.35 -36.80 49.01
CA THR A 36 -26.39 -37.79 49.35
C THR A 36 -27.38 -37.87 48.20
N GLY A 37 -27.55 -39.09 47.73
CA GLY A 37 -28.53 -39.52 46.79
C GLY A 37 -29.85 -39.90 47.46
N VAL A 38 -30.90 -40.01 46.70
CA VAL A 38 -31.90 -41.08 46.78
C VAL A 38 -32.59 -41.25 45.44
N ALA A 39 -32.82 -42.48 45.08
CA ALA A 39 -33.41 -42.98 43.84
C ALA A 39 -34.95 -43.05 43.88
N ALA A 40 -35.48 -43.33 42.72
CA ALA A 40 -36.75 -43.96 42.31
C ALA A 40 -37.71 -42.99 41.62
N GLU A 41 -38.43 -43.28 40.56
CA GLU A 41 -38.78 -44.49 39.80
C GLU A 41 -39.61 -44.04 38.58
N VAL A 42 -39.35 -44.64 37.45
CA VAL A 42 -40.17 -44.99 36.29
C VAL A 42 -41.52 -44.32 36.06
N ALA A 43 -41.70 -43.64 34.89
CA ALA A 43 -42.83 -43.85 34.02
C ALA A 43 -42.43 -43.57 32.57
N LYS A 44 -42.62 -44.56 31.70
CA LYS A 44 -42.60 -44.49 30.26
C LYS A 44 -43.78 -43.63 29.77
N ASP A 45 -43.52 -42.77 28.83
CA ASP A 45 -44.45 -42.62 27.69
C ASP A 45 -43.71 -42.21 26.43
N GLU A 46 -44.10 -42.83 25.36
CA GLU A 46 -43.58 -42.67 24.01
C GLU A 46 -44.08 -41.33 23.44
N THR A 47 -43.25 -40.63 22.68
CA THR A 47 -43.52 -40.31 21.27
C THR A 47 -42.84 -39.03 20.84
N THR A 48 -42.25 -39.12 19.69
CA THR A 48 -41.88 -38.11 18.70
C THR A 48 -40.43 -37.62 18.75
N ALA A 49 -39.68 -38.21 17.86
CA ALA A 49 -38.43 -37.69 17.32
C ALA A 49 -38.67 -36.28 16.76
N ALA A 50 -38.10 -35.31 17.43
CA ALA A 50 -37.72 -34.06 16.79
C ALA A 50 -36.22 -34.16 16.57
N GLU A 51 -35.83 -34.44 15.34
CA GLU A 51 -34.47 -34.24 14.87
C GLU A 51 -34.12 -32.78 15.12
N SER A 52 -33.40 -32.55 16.20
CA SER A 52 -32.67 -31.31 16.40
C SER A 52 -31.51 -31.34 15.39
N SER A 53 -31.74 -30.79 14.25
CA SER A 53 -30.68 -30.36 13.35
C SER A 53 -29.79 -29.39 14.16
N VAL A 54 -28.73 -29.93 14.72
CA VAL A 54 -27.56 -29.16 15.08
C VAL A 54 -27.01 -28.67 13.72
N ALA A 55 -27.38 -27.44 13.34
CA ALA A 55 -26.65 -26.74 12.35
C ALA A 55 -25.19 -26.71 12.87
N ALA A 56 -24.35 -27.53 12.26
CA ALA A 56 -22.92 -27.35 12.35
C ALA A 56 -22.69 -25.92 11.87
N THR A 57 -22.36 -25.03 12.76
CA THR A 57 -21.71 -23.78 12.41
C THR A 57 -20.41 -24.23 11.77
N GLU A 58 -20.38 -24.32 10.45
CA GLU A 58 -19.10 -24.32 9.74
C GLU A 58 -18.38 -23.09 10.24
N VAL A 59 -17.31 -23.32 10.97
CA VAL A 59 -16.32 -22.28 11.24
C VAL A 59 -15.77 -21.97 9.85
N ALA A 60 -16.17 -20.84 9.28
CA ALA A 60 -15.59 -20.37 8.05
C ALA A 60 -14.07 -20.35 8.28
N GLU A 61 -13.32 -21.06 7.45
CA GLU A 61 -11.86 -20.99 7.51
C GLU A 61 -11.49 -19.52 7.31
N GLU A 62 -10.74 -18.96 8.25
CA GLU A 62 -10.24 -17.61 8.13
C GLU A 62 -9.27 -17.57 6.95
N THR A 63 -9.62 -16.84 5.90
CA THR A 63 -8.80 -16.67 4.70
C THR A 63 -8.15 -15.29 4.74
N GLU A 64 -6.83 -15.25 4.60
CA GLU A 64 -6.09 -13.98 4.46
C GLU A 64 -5.55 -13.87 3.03
N ILE A 65 -5.84 -12.76 2.36
CA ILE A 65 -5.26 -12.43 1.05
C ILE A 65 -4.33 -11.22 1.17
N LEU A 66 -3.22 -11.26 0.43
CA LEU A 66 -2.25 -10.18 0.34
C LEU A 66 -2.37 -9.45 -1.00
N VAL A 67 -2.69 -8.17 -0.93
CA VAL A 67 -2.78 -7.29 -2.09
C VAL A 67 -1.54 -6.41 -2.17
N ALA A 68 -0.74 -6.57 -3.22
CA ALA A 68 0.39 -5.71 -3.53
C ALA A 68 -0.08 -4.59 -4.48
N ALA A 69 -0.21 -3.36 -3.98
CA ALA A 69 -0.76 -2.25 -4.75
C ALA A 69 0.13 -1.02 -4.75
N ALA A 70 0.11 -0.26 -5.86
CA ALA A 70 0.86 0.98 -5.98
C ALA A 70 0.53 1.96 -4.84
N ALA A 71 1.53 2.70 -4.35
CA ALA A 71 1.41 3.60 -3.20
C ALA A 71 0.26 4.61 -3.30
N SER A 72 -0.04 5.10 -4.51
CA SER A 72 -1.15 6.03 -4.79
C SER A 72 -2.55 5.46 -4.56
N LEU A 73 -2.67 4.13 -4.44
CA LEU A 73 -3.95 3.44 -4.20
C LEU A 73 -4.27 3.27 -2.72
N LYS A 74 -3.28 3.46 -1.84
CA LYS A 74 -3.37 3.10 -0.43
C LYS A 74 -4.63 3.64 0.26
N ASN A 75 -4.92 4.93 0.10
CA ASN A 75 -6.03 5.55 0.81
C ASN A 75 -7.40 4.95 0.40
N ALA A 76 -7.63 4.79 -0.92
CA ALA A 76 -8.86 4.18 -1.42
C ALA A 76 -9.05 2.73 -0.92
N TYR A 77 -7.95 1.97 -0.87
CA TYR A 77 -7.97 0.59 -0.40
C TYR A 77 -8.23 0.49 1.10
N GLU A 78 -7.42 1.16 1.91
CA GLU A 78 -7.45 1.02 3.36
C GLU A 78 -8.70 1.65 3.99
N GLU A 79 -9.16 2.79 3.44
CA GLU A 79 -10.26 3.54 4.04
C GLU A 79 -11.64 2.99 3.63
N GLU A 80 -11.77 2.45 2.41
CA GLU A 80 -13.08 2.09 1.85
C GLU A 80 -13.12 0.68 1.23
N LEU A 81 -12.26 0.35 0.25
CA LEU A 81 -12.42 -0.85 -0.57
C LEU A 81 -12.21 -2.14 0.23
N ILE A 82 -11.18 -2.21 1.07
CA ILE A 82 -10.92 -3.37 1.92
C ILE A 82 -12.08 -3.58 2.90
N PRO A 83 -12.52 -2.57 3.67
CA PRO A 83 -13.70 -2.72 4.52
C PRO A 83 -14.97 -3.16 3.78
N MET A 84 -15.19 -2.64 2.55
CA MET A 84 -16.34 -3.03 1.73
C MET A 84 -16.27 -4.50 1.31
N PHE A 85 -15.10 -4.97 0.90
CA PHE A 85 -14.90 -6.36 0.50
C PHE A 85 -15.05 -7.32 1.69
N GLU A 86 -14.40 -7.05 2.81
CA GLU A 86 -14.47 -7.87 4.02
C GLU A 86 -15.91 -7.95 4.58
N ALA A 87 -16.72 -6.89 4.39
CA ALA A 87 -18.13 -6.91 4.76
C ALA A 87 -18.98 -7.85 3.86
N GLN A 88 -18.57 -8.08 2.61
CA GLN A 88 -19.22 -8.99 1.67
C GLN A 88 -18.77 -10.46 1.87
N TYR A 89 -17.55 -10.66 2.37
CA TYR A 89 -16.93 -11.96 2.57
C TYR A 89 -16.54 -12.18 4.04
N PRO A 90 -17.51 -12.46 4.95
CA PRO A 90 -17.23 -12.70 6.35
C PRO A 90 -16.24 -13.86 6.55
N GLY A 91 -15.17 -13.63 7.30
CA GLY A 91 -14.08 -14.59 7.51
C GLY A 91 -12.87 -14.39 6.58
N VAL A 92 -12.96 -13.41 5.65
CA VAL A 92 -11.81 -12.98 4.83
C VAL A 92 -11.17 -11.75 5.46
N THR A 93 -9.84 -11.73 5.49
CA THR A 93 -9.03 -10.57 5.86
C THR A 93 -8.15 -10.19 4.67
N VAL A 94 -8.18 -8.91 4.29
CA VAL A 94 -7.33 -8.38 3.21
C VAL A 94 -6.18 -7.60 3.81
N LYS A 95 -4.95 -7.97 3.48
CA LYS A 95 -3.73 -7.24 3.84
C LYS A 95 -3.22 -6.45 2.64
N GLY A 96 -3.04 -5.15 2.80
CA GLY A 96 -2.43 -4.30 1.78
C GLY A 96 -0.93 -4.12 2.02
N THR A 97 -0.12 -4.27 0.98
CA THR A 97 1.27 -3.78 0.96
C THR A 97 1.41 -2.74 -0.15
N TYR A 98 1.97 -1.56 0.19
CA TYR A 98 1.96 -0.39 -0.68
C TYR A 98 3.36 0.18 -0.85
N ASP A 99 3.85 0.19 -2.09
CA ASP A 99 5.12 0.84 -2.46
C ASP A 99 5.08 1.24 -3.95
N SER A 100 6.20 1.64 -4.53
CA SER A 100 6.29 1.80 -5.98
C SER A 100 6.06 0.45 -6.68
N SER A 101 5.38 0.49 -7.83
CA SER A 101 5.07 -0.75 -8.56
C SER A 101 6.31 -1.54 -8.96
N GLY A 102 7.45 -0.87 -9.19
CA GLY A 102 8.70 -1.55 -9.50
C GLY A 102 9.29 -2.29 -8.30
N LYS A 103 9.18 -1.75 -7.10
CA LYS A 103 9.58 -2.48 -5.89
C LYS A 103 8.68 -3.67 -5.61
N LEU A 104 7.35 -3.50 -5.77
CA LEU A 104 6.40 -4.59 -5.60
C LEU A 104 6.64 -5.70 -6.64
N GLN A 105 6.91 -5.33 -7.89
CA GLN A 105 7.35 -6.26 -8.93
C GLN A 105 8.57 -7.07 -8.46
N THR A 106 9.63 -6.40 -8.03
CA THR A 106 10.84 -7.09 -7.53
C THR A 106 10.55 -7.99 -6.33
N GLN A 107 9.69 -7.56 -5.41
CA GLN A 107 9.30 -8.38 -4.25
C GLN A 107 8.55 -9.65 -4.69
N ILE A 108 7.67 -9.56 -5.69
CA ILE A 108 6.97 -10.73 -6.26
C ILE A 108 7.98 -11.66 -6.94
N GLU A 109 8.90 -11.12 -7.74
CA GLU A 109 10.01 -11.87 -8.36
C GLU A 109 10.90 -12.57 -7.32
N GLU A 110 11.09 -11.96 -6.13
CA GLU A 110 11.86 -12.50 -5.00
C GLU A 110 11.03 -13.44 -4.10
N GLY A 111 9.75 -13.67 -4.42
CA GLY A 111 8.90 -14.65 -3.74
C GLY A 111 7.94 -14.06 -2.71
N LEU A 112 7.56 -12.79 -2.81
CA LEU A 112 6.43 -12.26 -2.06
C LEU A 112 5.17 -13.04 -2.46
N GLU A 113 4.56 -13.72 -1.52
CA GLU A 113 3.32 -14.48 -1.69
C GLU A 113 2.11 -13.52 -1.72
N ALA A 114 2.08 -12.62 -2.74
CA ALA A 114 0.93 -11.77 -2.99
C ALA A 114 -0.14 -12.55 -3.77
N ASP A 115 -1.41 -12.29 -3.49
CA ASP A 115 -2.54 -12.89 -4.17
C ASP A 115 -3.02 -12.01 -5.34
N VAL A 116 -2.94 -10.68 -5.17
CA VAL A 116 -3.34 -9.69 -6.17
C VAL A 116 -2.23 -8.65 -6.33
N PHE A 117 -1.97 -8.25 -7.57
CA PHE A 117 -1.06 -7.15 -7.89
C PHE A 117 -1.79 -6.05 -8.66
N MET A 118 -1.66 -4.79 -8.20
CA MET A 118 -2.18 -3.62 -8.92
C MET A 118 -1.09 -2.58 -9.10
N SER A 119 -0.73 -2.35 -10.36
CA SER A 119 0.36 -1.45 -10.76
C SER A 119 -0.14 -0.08 -11.19
N ALA A 120 0.66 0.97 -10.98
CA ALA A 120 0.40 2.31 -11.51
C ALA A 120 0.91 2.50 -12.97
N ALA A 121 1.37 1.45 -13.61
CA ALA A 121 1.72 1.43 -15.03
C ALA A 121 1.66 0.01 -15.60
N LYS A 122 1.37 -0.08 -16.90
CA LYS A 122 1.33 -1.36 -17.64
C LYS A 122 2.69 -2.07 -17.70
N LYS A 123 3.80 -1.33 -17.59
CA LYS A 123 5.16 -1.86 -17.71
C LYS A 123 5.45 -2.96 -16.69
N GLN A 124 5.15 -2.73 -15.42
CA GLN A 124 5.43 -3.68 -14.34
C GLN A 124 4.51 -4.90 -14.40
N MET A 125 3.24 -4.69 -14.69
CA MET A 125 2.28 -5.78 -14.92
C MET A 125 2.74 -6.68 -16.07
N LYS A 126 3.12 -6.08 -17.19
CA LYS A 126 3.60 -6.80 -18.35
C LYS A 126 4.89 -7.59 -18.06
N ALA A 127 5.81 -7.04 -17.26
CA ALA A 127 7.04 -7.75 -16.90
C ALA A 127 6.74 -9.03 -16.12
N LEU A 128 5.88 -8.95 -15.08
CA LEU A 128 5.48 -10.14 -14.31
C LEU A 128 4.66 -11.14 -15.16
N ASP A 129 3.84 -10.65 -16.09
CA ASP A 129 3.09 -11.50 -17.03
C ASP A 129 4.04 -12.27 -17.97
N GLU A 130 5.04 -11.58 -18.56
CA GLU A 130 6.06 -12.20 -19.43
C GLU A 130 6.92 -13.23 -18.66
N GLU A 131 7.10 -13.07 -17.37
CA GLU A 131 7.77 -14.02 -16.48
C GLU A 131 6.85 -15.16 -16.02
N GLY A 132 5.57 -15.09 -16.34
CA GLY A 132 4.56 -16.08 -15.98
C GLY A 132 4.18 -16.06 -14.49
N MET A 133 4.34 -14.92 -13.82
CA MET A 133 4.01 -14.71 -12.41
C MET A 133 2.61 -14.13 -12.20
N ILE A 134 1.92 -13.75 -13.26
CA ILE A 134 0.54 -13.23 -13.28
C ILE A 134 -0.35 -14.20 -14.05
N ASP A 135 -1.60 -14.33 -13.64
CA ASP A 135 -2.62 -14.93 -14.48
C ASP A 135 -3.00 -13.95 -15.59
N SER A 136 -2.50 -14.18 -16.79
CA SER A 136 -2.69 -13.29 -17.95
C SER A 136 -4.16 -13.05 -18.29
N ASP A 137 -5.04 -14.03 -18.03
CA ASP A 137 -6.48 -13.94 -18.31
C ASP A 137 -7.22 -13.05 -17.29
N SER A 138 -6.61 -12.78 -16.12
CA SER A 138 -7.17 -11.93 -15.07
C SER A 138 -6.80 -10.44 -15.21
N ILE A 139 -5.91 -10.07 -16.16
CA ILE A 139 -5.45 -8.69 -16.28
C ILE A 139 -6.58 -7.77 -16.73
N VAL A 140 -6.88 -6.76 -15.91
CA VAL A 140 -7.86 -5.71 -16.22
C VAL A 140 -7.18 -4.35 -16.18
N ASP A 141 -7.27 -3.57 -17.26
CA ASP A 141 -6.89 -2.15 -17.30
C ASP A 141 -7.93 -1.32 -16.55
N LEU A 142 -7.87 -1.33 -15.21
CA LEU A 142 -8.98 -0.92 -14.35
C LEU A 142 -9.18 0.57 -14.26
N LEU A 143 -8.09 1.33 -14.01
CA LEU A 143 -8.17 2.77 -13.75
C LEU A 143 -7.26 3.57 -14.68
N GLU A 144 -7.61 4.85 -14.83
CA GLU A 144 -6.76 5.88 -15.45
C GLU A 144 -6.50 7.02 -14.45
N ASN A 145 -5.30 7.59 -14.52
CA ASN A 145 -4.88 8.73 -13.71
C ASN A 145 -4.21 9.78 -14.59
N LYS A 146 -3.79 10.91 -14.00
CA LYS A 146 -3.09 11.99 -14.69
C LYS A 146 -1.79 12.29 -13.98
N ILE A 147 -0.79 12.69 -14.76
CA ILE A 147 0.49 13.21 -14.23
C ILE A 147 0.36 14.72 -14.10
N VAL A 148 0.67 15.23 -12.91
CA VAL A 148 0.56 16.64 -12.57
C VAL A 148 1.85 17.19 -11.97
N LEU A 149 2.14 18.45 -12.28
CA LEU A 149 3.17 19.25 -11.64
C LEU A 149 2.57 19.93 -10.42
N ILE A 150 3.20 19.75 -9.28
CA ILE A 150 2.80 20.34 -8.00
C ILE A 150 3.89 21.25 -7.43
N VAL A 151 3.46 22.22 -6.65
CA VAL A 151 4.31 23.11 -5.84
C VAL A 151 3.76 23.17 -4.41
N PRO A 152 4.54 23.59 -3.39
CA PRO A 152 4.00 23.88 -2.06
C PRO A 152 2.92 24.96 -2.15
N THR A 153 1.84 24.83 -1.39
CA THR A 153 0.78 25.85 -1.32
C THR A 153 1.36 27.21 -0.97
N GLY A 154 1.03 28.22 -1.79
CA GLY A 154 1.53 29.58 -1.63
C GLY A 154 2.96 29.79 -2.13
N SER A 155 3.50 28.92 -2.97
CA SER A 155 4.81 29.07 -3.60
C SER A 155 4.88 30.37 -4.42
N ASP A 156 5.98 31.12 -4.27
CA ASP A 156 6.26 32.37 -5.01
C ASP A 156 7.28 32.19 -6.15
N LYS A 157 7.66 30.95 -6.47
CA LYS A 157 8.65 30.62 -7.51
C LYS A 157 8.17 30.91 -8.94
N GLY A 158 6.88 31.18 -9.14
CA GLY A 158 6.32 31.48 -10.46
C GLY A 158 6.33 30.28 -11.42
N ILE A 159 6.20 29.06 -10.87
CA ILE A 159 6.08 27.80 -11.60
C ILE A 159 4.59 27.61 -11.90
N GLN A 160 4.19 27.64 -13.17
CA GLN A 160 2.80 27.56 -13.60
C GLN A 160 2.58 26.59 -14.78
N SER A 161 3.66 26.03 -15.31
CA SER A 161 3.63 25.04 -16.40
C SER A 161 4.78 24.05 -16.25
N PHE A 162 4.76 22.96 -17.02
CA PHE A 162 5.87 22.01 -17.05
C PHE A 162 7.18 22.67 -17.49
N GLU A 163 7.13 23.62 -18.42
CA GLU A 163 8.32 24.37 -18.89
C GLU A 163 8.93 25.21 -17.77
N ASP A 164 8.11 25.64 -16.81
CA ASP A 164 8.55 26.46 -15.70
C ASP A 164 9.30 25.66 -14.61
N ILE A 165 9.28 24.32 -14.66
CA ILE A 165 9.96 23.46 -13.67
C ILE A 165 11.47 23.80 -13.56
N VAL A 166 12.05 24.33 -14.63
CA VAL A 166 13.45 24.78 -14.64
C VAL A 166 13.73 25.95 -13.70
N LYS A 167 12.69 26.68 -13.25
CA LYS A 167 12.81 27.79 -12.27
C LYS A 167 12.99 27.30 -10.83
N ALA A 168 12.60 26.03 -10.55
CA ALA A 168 12.81 25.44 -9.24
C ALA A 168 14.30 25.30 -8.93
N ASP A 169 14.70 25.53 -7.68
CA ASP A 169 16.05 25.26 -7.19
C ASP A 169 16.19 23.80 -6.72
N SER A 170 15.08 23.19 -6.29
CA SER A 170 14.98 21.79 -5.86
C SER A 170 13.71 21.15 -6.41
N ILE A 171 13.83 19.94 -6.96
CA ILE A 171 12.75 19.20 -7.59
C ILE A 171 12.67 17.80 -6.98
N ALA A 172 11.47 17.32 -6.72
CA ALA A 172 11.21 15.94 -6.30
C ALA A 172 10.54 15.16 -7.43
N LEU A 173 11.11 14.04 -7.84
CA LEU A 173 10.55 13.10 -8.81
C LEU A 173 10.67 11.67 -8.27
N GLY A 174 9.79 10.77 -8.73
CA GLY A 174 10.00 9.34 -8.51
C GLY A 174 11.24 8.84 -9.26
N ASP A 175 11.95 7.86 -8.70
CA ASP A 175 13.06 7.21 -9.41
C ASP A 175 12.52 6.48 -10.65
N PRO A 176 12.91 6.88 -11.88
CA PRO A 176 12.38 6.26 -13.10
C PRO A 176 12.72 4.77 -13.24
N ALA A 177 13.70 4.27 -12.50
CA ALA A 177 14.04 2.85 -12.53
C ALA A 177 12.93 1.98 -11.95
N ILE A 178 12.23 2.47 -10.89
CA ILE A 178 11.30 1.66 -10.08
C ILE A 178 9.93 2.32 -9.86
N VAL A 179 9.80 3.65 -10.02
CA VAL A 179 8.56 4.40 -9.73
C VAL A 179 7.84 4.74 -11.03
N PRO A 180 6.62 4.22 -11.26
CA PRO A 180 5.87 4.55 -12.47
C PRO A 180 5.66 6.05 -12.70
N ALA A 181 5.30 6.83 -11.65
CA ALA A 181 5.21 8.29 -11.76
C ALA A 181 6.52 8.93 -12.23
N GLY A 182 7.68 8.39 -11.81
CA GLY A 182 8.99 8.79 -12.26
C GLY A 182 9.22 8.47 -13.73
N GLN A 183 8.78 7.29 -14.21
CA GLN A 183 8.87 6.90 -15.62
C GLN A 183 8.07 7.85 -16.52
N TYR A 184 6.84 8.19 -16.12
CA TYR A 184 6.02 9.17 -16.83
C TYR A 184 6.62 10.58 -16.76
N SER A 185 7.20 10.96 -15.62
CA SER A 185 7.87 12.26 -15.44
C SER A 185 9.08 12.38 -16.37
N GLU A 186 9.94 11.35 -16.42
CA GLU A 186 11.10 11.31 -17.32
C GLU A 186 10.64 11.38 -18.78
N GLU A 187 9.62 10.62 -19.16
CA GLU A 187 9.08 10.62 -20.52
C GLU A 187 8.55 12.01 -20.91
N ALA A 188 7.68 12.60 -20.07
CA ALA A 188 7.11 13.92 -20.34
C ALA A 188 8.19 14.99 -20.44
N LEU A 189 9.10 15.05 -19.48
CA LEU A 189 10.17 16.05 -19.45
C LEU A 189 11.19 15.85 -20.57
N THR A 190 11.46 14.61 -20.99
CA THR A 190 12.30 14.32 -22.14
C THR A 190 11.66 14.79 -23.44
N ASN A 191 10.37 14.50 -23.64
CA ASN A 191 9.63 14.93 -24.82
C ASN A 191 9.49 16.46 -24.90
N LEU A 192 9.50 17.15 -23.75
CA LEU A 192 9.52 18.62 -23.65
C LEU A 192 10.94 19.21 -23.73
N GLY A 193 12.00 18.39 -23.75
CA GLY A 193 13.40 18.85 -23.78
C GLY A 193 13.87 19.48 -22.46
N LEU A 194 13.24 19.10 -21.32
CA LEU A 194 13.51 19.64 -19.99
C LEU A 194 14.33 18.71 -19.10
N TRP A 195 14.32 17.41 -19.38
CA TRP A 195 14.92 16.39 -18.51
C TRP A 195 16.38 16.68 -18.13
N ASP A 196 17.23 16.94 -19.12
CA ASP A 196 18.65 17.22 -18.92
C ASP A 196 18.92 18.51 -18.15
N GLN A 197 17.95 19.44 -18.15
CA GLN A 197 18.10 20.76 -17.49
C GLN A 197 17.83 20.72 -15.98
N ILE A 198 17.21 19.63 -15.50
CA ILE A 198 16.76 19.54 -14.11
C ILE A 198 17.47 18.46 -13.29
N GLN A 199 18.22 17.55 -13.90
CA GLN A 199 18.80 16.40 -13.22
C GLN A 199 19.67 16.78 -12.01
N ASP A 200 20.51 17.80 -12.13
CA ASP A 200 21.43 18.21 -11.07
C ASP A 200 20.74 18.78 -9.81
N LYS A 201 19.45 19.08 -9.91
CA LYS A 201 18.63 19.62 -8.82
C LYS A 201 17.44 18.74 -8.46
N THR A 202 17.43 17.52 -8.97
CA THR A 202 16.36 16.54 -8.72
C THR A 202 16.74 15.58 -7.61
N SER A 203 15.84 15.45 -6.63
CA SER A 203 15.82 14.38 -5.63
C SER A 203 14.89 13.27 -6.08
N PHE A 204 15.37 12.03 -6.10
CA PHE A 204 14.58 10.89 -6.51
C PHE A 204 13.98 10.16 -5.31
N GLY A 205 12.65 10.19 -5.22
CA GLY A 205 11.88 9.43 -4.23
C GLY A 205 11.74 7.96 -4.63
N THR A 206 11.64 7.11 -3.64
CA THR A 206 11.51 5.65 -3.85
C THR A 206 10.08 5.20 -4.16
N ASN A 207 9.09 6.07 -3.96
CA ASN A 207 7.71 5.96 -4.40
C ASN A 207 7.08 7.36 -4.53
N VAL A 208 5.87 7.44 -5.10
CA VAL A 208 5.21 8.73 -5.36
C VAL A 208 4.80 9.47 -4.09
N THR A 209 4.45 8.74 -3.02
CA THR A 209 4.09 9.35 -1.72
C THR A 209 5.27 10.09 -1.11
N GLU A 210 6.50 9.58 -1.27
CA GLU A 210 7.72 10.27 -0.83
C GLU A 210 7.92 11.58 -1.59
N VAL A 211 7.68 11.59 -2.91
CA VAL A 211 7.72 12.80 -3.74
C VAL A 211 6.71 13.85 -3.24
N LEU A 212 5.46 13.45 -3.06
CA LEU A 212 4.41 14.31 -2.53
C LEU A 212 4.80 14.93 -1.18
N ASN A 213 5.31 14.11 -0.26
CA ASN A 213 5.73 14.56 1.06
C ASN A 213 6.92 15.56 1.01
N GLN A 214 7.85 15.38 0.08
CA GLN A 214 8.97 16.33 -0.09
C GLN A 214 8.45 17.71 -0.52
N VAL A 215 7.49 17.77 -1.44
CA VAL A 215 6.87 19.03 -1.87
C VAL A 215 6.00 19.62 -0.76
N ALA A 216 5.13 18.82 -0.14
CA ALA A 216 4.27 19.27 0.95
C ALA A 216 5.03 19.85 2.14
N ALA A 217 6.20 19.29 2.45
CA ALA A 217 7.10 19.78 3.50
C ALA A 217 7.96 20.99 3.08
N GLY A 218 7.87 21.44 1.82
CA GLY A 218 8.72 22.52 1.29
C GLY A 218 10.20 22.12 1.15
N SER A 219 10.51 20.82 1.13
CA SER A 219 11.87 20.31 0.89
C SER A 219 12.20 20.31 -0.61
N ALA A 220 11.20 20.37 -1.46
CA ALA A 220 11.31 20.58 -2.90
C ALA A 220 10.39 21.74 -3.31
N ASP A 221 10.87 22.59 -4.24
CA ASP A 221 10.10 23.72 -4.80
C ASP A 221 9.00 23.26 -5.76
N ALA A 222 9.20 22.10 -6.38
CA ALA A 222 8.25 21.47 -7.30
C ALA A 222 8.42 19.95 -7.30
N GLY A 223 7.40 19.24 -7.73
CA GLY A 223 7.44 17.79 -7.94
C GLY A 223 6.41 17.34 -8.96
N ILE A 224 6.57 16.13 -9.45
CA ILE A 224 5.60 15.52 -10.37
C ILE A 224 5.06 14.24 -9.70
N VAL A 225 3.73 14.20 -9.59
CA VAL A 225 2.97 13.11 -8.95
C VAL A 225 1.72 12.78 -9.77
N TYR A 226 0.90 11.86 -9.30
CA TYR A 226 -0.44 11.67 -9.87
C TYR A 226 -1.42 12.71 -9.31
N ALA A 227 -2.47 13.00 -10.06
CA ALA A 227 -3.52 13.93 -9.63
C ALA A 227 -4.21 13.47 -8.33
N THR A 228 -4.36 12.16 -8.14
CA THR A 228 -4.92 11.56 -6.93
C THR A 228 -4.05 11.79 -5.70
N ASP A 229 -2.71 11.70 -5.85
CA ASP A 229 -1.77 11.99 -4.76
C ASP A 229 -1.86 13.47 -4.37
N ALA A 230 -1.86 14.38 -5.35
CA ALA A 230 -2.00 15.81 -5.10
C ALA A 230 -3.32 16.13 -4.37
N ALA A 231 -4.43 15.49 -4.76
CA ALA A 231 -5.74 15.67 -4.13
C ALA A 231 -5.73 15.24 -2.65
N SER A 232 -4.96 14.24 -2.27
CA SER A 232 -4.86 13.75 -0.88
C SER A 232 -4.20 14.76 0.09
N MET A 233 -3.46 15.75 -0.44
CA MET A 233 -2.79 16.82 0.31
C MET A 233 -3.08 18.22 -0.26
N ALA A 234 -4.30 18.46 -0.75
CA ALA A 234 -4.71 19.70 -1.42
C ALA A 234 -4.59 20.99 -0.57
N ASP A 235 -4.44 20.87 0.73
CA ASP A 235 -4.15 21.97 1.65
C ASP A 235 -2.65 22.30 1.76
N GLN A 236 -1.77 21.38 1.34
CA GLN A 236 -0.31 21.52 1.47
C GLN A 236 0.40 21.68 0.13
N VAL A 237 -0.21 21.18 -0.96
CA VAL A 237 0.34 21.32 -2.32
C VAL A 237 -0.70 21.90 -3.27
N GLU A 238 -0.24 22.57 -4.31
CA GLU A 238 -1.05 23.14 -5.39
C GLU A 238 -0.67 22.45 -6.70
N VAL A 239 -1.68 21.95 -7.43
CA VAL A 239 -1.50 21.49 -8.81
C VAL A 239 -1.44 22.72 -9.72
N VAL A 240 -0.31 22.92 -10.39
CA VAL A 240 -0.10 24.06 -11.29
C VAL A 240 -0.27 23.69 -12.76
N ALA A 241 -0.05 22.45 -13.14
CA ALA A 241 -0.26 21.97 -14.51
C ALA A 241 -0.47 20.45 -14.57
N GLU A 242 -1.26 19.99 -15.55
CA GLU A 242 -1.26 18.58 -16.01
C GLU A 242 -0.16 18.40 -17.06
N ALA A 243 0.32 17.16 -17.22
CA ALA A 243 1.26 16.82 -18.29
C ALA A 243 0.69 17.25 -19.65
N PRO A 244 1.44 18.04 -20.46
CA PRO A 244 0.94 18.55 -21.72
C PRO A 244 0.52 17.42 -22.68
N GLU A 245 -0.51 17.68 -23.47
CA GLU A 245 -0.96 16.75 -24.49
C GLU A 245 0.19 16.36 -25.43
N GLY A 246 0.35 15.05 -25.66
CA GLY A 246 1.45 14.50 -26.49
C GLY A 246 2.80 14.41 -25.78
N SER A 247 2.91 14.85 -24.52
CA SER A 247 4.14 14.64 -23.71
C SER A 247 4.30 13.20 -23.24
N LEU A 248 3.21 12.42 -23.17
CA LEU A 248 3.19 11.01 -22.89
C LEU A 248 2.76 10.21 -24.13
N LYS A 249 3.38 9.06 -24.39
CA LYS A 249 3.02 8.16 -25.50
C LYS A 249 1.76 7.37 -25.23
N THR A 250 1.50 7.06 -23.96
CA THR A 250 0.37 6.25 -23.52
C THR A 250 -0.32 6.92 -22.34
N ARG A 251 -1.60 6.59 -22.16
CA ARG A 251 -2.34 7.00 -20.96
C ARG A 251 -1.76 6.35 -19.72
N VAL A 252 -2.00 6.96 -18.56
CA VAL A 252 -1.57 6.46 -17.25
C VAL A 252 -2.58 5.44 -16.75
N ILE A 253 -2.39 4.18 -17.12
CA ILE A 253 -3.30 3.08 -16.81
C ILE A 253 -2.78 2.29 -15.60
N TYR A 254 -3.72 1.93 -14.74
CA TYR A 254 -3.51 1.07 -13.57
C TYR A 254 -4.12 -0.32 -13.85
N PRO A 255 -3.33 -1.29 -14.28
CA PRO A 255 -3.80 -2.66 -14.39
C PRO A 255 -3.80 -3.35 -13.03
N VAL A 256 -4.80 -4.23 -12.84
CA VAL A 256 -4.90 -5.18 -11.72
C VAL A 256 -4.96 -6.60 -12.27
N ALA A 257 -4.40 -7.55 -11.54
CA ALA A 257 -4.45 -8.97 -11.89
C ALA A 257 -4.22 -9.87 -10.66
N GLU A 258 -4.59 -11.13 -10.80
CA GLU A 258 -4.24 -12.19 -9.88
C GLU A 258 -2.77 -12.58 -10.04
N VAL A 259 -2.07 -12.79 -8.93
CA VAL A 259 -0.74 -13.39 -8.93
C VAL A 259 -0.90 -14.89 -9.14
N LYS A 260 -0.14 -15.44 -10.08
CA LYS A 260 -0.22 -16.85 -10.45
C LYS A 260 0.23 -17.74 -9.30
N ASP A 261 -0.40 -18.91 -9.20
CA ASP A 261 -0.12 -19.90 -8.15
C ASP A 261 -0.40 -19.39 -6.72
N SER A 262 -1.25 -18.33 -6.56
CA SER A 262 -1.76 -17.92 -5.26
C SER A 262 -2.43 -19.09 -4.55
N ALA A 263 -2.14 -19.24 -3.25
CA ALA A 263 -2.80 -20.22 -2.38
C ALA A 263 -4.29 -19.89 -2.19
N ASN A 264 -4.70 -18.63 -2.44
CA ASN A 264 -6.04 -18.08 -2.26
C ASN A 264 -6.69 -17.66 -3.59
N ALA A 265 -6.40 -18.37 -4.71
CA ALA A 265 -6.77 -17.98 -6.07
C ALA A 265 -8.27 -17.62 -6.22
N GLU A 266 -9.18 -18.41 -5.62
CA GLU A 266 -10.63 -18.11 -5.68
C GLU A 266 -10.95 -16.75 -5.03
N MET A 267 -10.33 -16.44 -3.89
CA MET A 267 -10.58 -15.19 -3.18
C MET A 267 -9.87 -14.00 -3.86
N ALA A 268 -8.70 -14.23 -4.46
CA ALA A 268 -8.01 -13.25 -5.31
C ALA A 268 -8.88 -12.88 -6.52
N ALA A 269 -9.47 -13.86 -7.21
CA ALA A 269 -10.39 -13.64 -8.32
C ALA A 269 -11.62 -12.82 -7.88
N ASN A 270 -12.24 -13.19 -6.76
CA ASN A 270 -13.37 -12.45 -6.19
C ASN A 270 -12.98 -11.00 -5.85
N PHE A 271 -11.76 -10.76 -5.36
CA PHE A 271 -11.29 -9.41 -5.06
C PHE A 271 -11.07 -8.60 -6.34
N VAL A 272 -10.45 -9.17 -7.37
CA VAL A 272 -10.29 -8.52 -8.68
C VAL A 272 -11.66 -8.20 -9.29
N GLU A 273 -12.62 -9.14 -9.26
CA GLU A 273 -13.98 -8.91 -9.73
C GLU A 273 -14.68 -7.79 -8.95
N PHE A 274 -14.57 -7.79 -7.61
CA PHE A 274 -15.11 -6.73 -6.75
C PHE A 274 -14.59 -5.35 -7.16
N LEU A 275 -13.30 -5.21 -7.46
CA LEU A 275 -12.72 -3.93 -7.87
C LEU A 275 -13.31 -3.41 -9.19
N THR A 276 -13.88 -4.27 -10.03
CA THR A 276 -14.52 -3.88 -11.28
C THR A 276 -15.98 -3.44 -11.13
N THR A 277 -16.59 -3.61 -9.95
CA THR A 277 -17.99 -3.25 -9.68
C THR A 277 -18.23 -1.74 -9.74
N ASP A 278 -19.47 -1.35 -10.01
CA ASP A 278 -19.86 0.07 -10.00
C ASP A 278 -19.70 0.72 -8.61
N GLU A 279 -19.83 -0.06 -7.53
CA GLU A 279 -19.62 0.39 -6.16
C GLU A 279 -18.14 0.71 -5.89
N ALA A 280 -17.24 -0.19 -6.25
CA ALA A 280 -15.80 0.04 -6.11
C ALA A 280 -15.34 1.19 -7.02
N MET A 281 -15.87 1.27 -8.24
CA MET A 281 -15.55 2.35 -9.16
C MET A 281 -15.94 3.73 -8.62
N LYS A 282 -17.09 3.87 -7.94
CA LYS A 282 -17.48 5.13 -7.27
C LYS A 282 -16.50 5.53 -6.18
N VAL A 283 -15.94 4.55 -5.45
CA VAL A 283 -14.88 4.83 -4.48
C VAL A 283 -13.64 5.38 -5.20
N PHE A 284 -13.16 4.69 -6.22
CA PHE A 284 -12.01 5.17 -6.99
C PHE A 284 -12.22 6.58 -7.56
N GLU A 285 -13.41 6.86 -8.10
CA GLU A 285 -13.77 8.19 -8.61
C GLU A 285 -13.77 9.26 -7.50
N ALA A 286 -14.21 8.92 -6.27
CA ALA A 286 -14.15 9.83 -5.13
C ALA A 286 -12.72 10.17 -4.71
N TYR A 287 -11.77 9.25 -4.94
CA TYR A 287 -10.33 9.48 -4.74
C TYR A 287 -9.63 10.10 -5.97
N GLY A 288 -10.38 10.43 -7.04
CA GLY A 288 -9.88 11.16 -8.20
C GLY A 288 -9.36 10.31 -9.35
N PHE A 289 -9.52 9.00 -9.30
CA PHE A 289 -9.27 8.13 -10.43
C PHE A 289 -10.42 8.21 -11.44
N SER A 290 -10.17 7.82 -12.68
CA SER A 290 -11.19 7.55 -13.67
C SER A 290 -11.13 6.10 -14.14
N LYS A 291 -12.22 5.61 -14.73
CA LYS A 291 -12.26 4.26 -15.27
C LYS A 291 -11.27 4.12 -16.41
N GLY A 292 -10.48 3.06 -16.40
CA GLY A 292 -9.67 2.64 -17.53
C GLY A 292 -10.56 2.18 -18.69
N GLU A 293 -10.11 2.41 -19.93
CA GLU A 293 -10.78 1.92 -21.16
C GLU A 293 -10.00 0.79 -21.79
#